data_07e0d69cee6a675cf4a3a6e4138952b0
#
_entry.id   07e0d69cee6a675cf4a3a6e4138952b0
#
_cell.length_a   1.000
_cell.length_b   1.000
_cell.length_c   1.000
_cell.angle_alpha   90.00
_cell.angle_beta   90.00
_cell.angle_gamma   90.00
#
_symmetry.space_group_name_H-M   'P 1'
#
loop_
_entity.id
_entity.type
_entity.pdbx_description
1 polymer ?
#
loop_
_entity_poly.entity_id
_entity_poly.type
_entity_poly.pdbx_seq_one_letter_code
_entity_poly.pdbx_strand_id
1 'polypeptide(L)'
;EEQVLAAARGQASHNWEKQPASHGGNWQAYIRQVLPYVQPGLPSDPNKVTFTLAATSPVTLDDMRERWGDYFEVVDGSYDPGNGSRGGEIVLKGNTKASGMLAAAKYLGVGIDQVVAIGDSSNDLEVLEAAGLGICMGNGTAAAKAAANWISTDIHDDGLANALRYAGAIA
;
A
#
# COMPACT_ATOMS: atom_id res chain seq x y z
N GLU A 1 22.68 -17.44 2.95
CA GLU A 1 22.06 -16.19 2.45
C GLU A 1 21.74 -16.28 0.95
N GLU A 2 22.70 -16.62 0.08
CA GLU A 2 22.49 -16.75 -1.37
C GLU A 2 21.42 -17.78 -1.74
N GLN A 3 21.32 -18.91 -1.03
CA GLN A 3 20.31 -19.93 -1.25
C GLN A 3 18.90 -19.48 -0.85
N VAL A 4 18.76 -18.66 0.19
CA VAL A 4 17.48 -18.10 0.62
C VAL A 4 16.99 -17.05 -0.38
N LEU A 5 17.89 -16.24 -0.91
CA LEU A 5 17.58 -15.25 -1.95
C LEU A 5 17.24 -15.89 -3.29
N ALA A 6 17.93 -16.97 -3.67
CA ALA A 6 17.60 -17.75 -4.87
C ALA A 6 16.26 -18.46 -4.74
N ALA A 7 15.94 -19.01 -3.56
CA ALA A 7 14.65 -19.63 -3.26
C ALA A 7 13.52 -18.58 -3.26
N ALA A 8 13.73 -17.41 -2.67
CA ALA A 8 12.77 -16.32 -2.68
C ALA A 8 12.49 -15.81 -4.11
N ARG A 9 13.53 -15.71 -4.95
CA ARG A 9 13.38 -15.35 -6.37
C ARG A 9 12.66 -16.44 -7.18
N GLY A 10 13.00 -17.70 -6.96
CA GLY A 10 12.36 -18.83 -7.62
C GLY A 10 10.89 -18.97 -7.21
N GLN A 11 10.56 -18.76 -5.93
CA GLN A 11 9.17 -18.76 -5.45
C GLN A 11 8.38 -17.53 -5.93
N ALA A 12 8.98 -16.35 -5.95
CA ALA A 12 8.32 -15.16 -6.48
C ALA A 12 7.94 -15.38 -7.95
N SER A 13 8.90 -15.76 -8.83
CA SER A 13 8.61 -16.01 -10.23
C SER A 13 7.60 -17.15 -10.43
N HIS A 14 7.70 -18.24 -9.67
CA HIS A 14 6.84 -19.41 -9.81
C HIS A 14 5.41 -19.22 -9.29
N ASN A 15 5.23 -18.47 -8.21
CA ASN A 15 3.91 -18.17 -7.65
C ASN A 15 3.15 -17.16 -8.50
N TRP A 16 3.83 -16.18 -9.09
CA TRP A 16 3.20 -15.15 -9.92
C TRP A 16 2.74 -15.66 -11.28
N GLU A 17 3.45 -16.65 -11.86
CA GLU A 17 3.03 -17.28 -13.12
C GLU A 17 1.76 -18.15 -12.99
N LYS A 18 1.44 -18.61 -11.77
CA LYS A 18 0.32 -19.51 -11.50
C LYS A 18 -0.94 -18.83 -10.97
N GLN A 19 -0.90 -17.54 -10.67
CA GLN A 19 -2.10 -16.84 -10.18
C GLN A 19 -3.09 -16.60 -11.31
N PRO A 20 -4.36 -17.01 -11.16
CA PRO A 20 -5.40 -16.68 -12.12
C PRO A 20 -5.61 -15.17 -12.17
N ALA A 21 -5.94 -14.67 -13.35
CA ALA A 21 -6.21 -13.24 -13.65
C ALA A 21 -7.44 -12.65 -12.92
N SER A 22 -7.82 -13.17 -11.76
CA SER A 22 -9.06 -12.89 -11.06
C SER A 22 -9.12 -11.51 -10.34
N HIS A 23 -8.08 -10.72 -10.40
CA HIS A 23 -8.04 -9.41 -9.76
C HIS A 23 -7.64 -8.32 -10.77
N GLY A 24 -8.43 -8.13 -11.82
CA GLY A 24 -8.53 -6.88 -12.62
C GLY A 24 -7.26 -6.19 -13.16
N GLY A 25 -6.06 -6.65 -12.80
CA GLY A 25 -4.80 -6.06 -13.20
C GLY A 25 -3.86 -7.13 -13.75
N ASN A 26 -3.14 -6.83 -14.81
CA ASN A 26 -2.13 -7.71 -15.36
C ASN A 26 -0.84 -7.65 -14.50
N TRP A 27 -0.94 -8.20 -13.26
CA TRP A 27 0.16 -8.30 -12.31
C TRP A 27 1.38 -9.01 -12.92
N GLN A 28 1.16 -9.97 -13.80
CA GLN A 28 2.24 -10.67 -14.52
C GLN A 28 3.02 -9.71 -15.44
N ALA A 29 2.33 -8.80 -16.11
CA ALA A 29 3.00 -7.78 -16.93
C ALA A 29 3.78 -6.81 -16.07
N TYR A 30 3.22 -6.38 -14.94
CA TYR A 30 3.91 -5.52 -13.98
C TYR A 30 5.18 -6.18 -13.41
N ILE A 31 5.07 -7.42 -12.94
CA ILE A 31 6.22 -8.17 -12.42
C ILE A 31 7.31 -8.35 -13.48
N ARG A 32 6.95 -8.68 -14.73
CA ARG A 32 7.94 -8.79 -15.83
C ARG A 32 8.66 -7.47 -16.09
N GLN A 33 7.99 -6.33 -15.90
CA GLN A 33 8.62 -5.01 -16.02
C GLN A 33 9.55 -4.70 -14.85
N VAL A 34 9.24 -5.16 -13.63
CA VAL A 34 10.01 -4.86 -12.42
C VAL A 34 11.19 -5.82 -12.22
N LEU A 35 11.04 -7.11 -12.58
CA LEU A 35 12.08 -8.13 -12.39
C LEU A 35 13.50 -7.74 -12.89
N PRO A 36 13.67 -7.07 -14.05
CA PRO A 36 14.99 -6.63 -14.51
C PRO A 36 15.69 -5.65 -13.56
N TYR A 37 14.94 -4.95 -12.72
CA TYR A 37 15.46 -3.95 -11.77
C TYR A 37 15.66 -4.50 -10.36
N VAL A 38 15.30 -5.77 -10.12
CA VAL A 38 15.50 -6.41 -8.81
C VAL A 38 16.99 -6.68 -8.61
N GLN A 39 17.57 -5.97 -7.66
CA GLN A 39 18.98 -6.14 -7.26
C GLN A 39 19.12 -7.31 -6.28
N PRO A 40 20.23 -8.08 -6.35
CA PRO A 40 20.52 -9.07 -5.32
C PRO A 40 20.97 -8.40 -4.01
N GLY A 41 20.60 -9.01 -2.89
CA GLY A 41 20.96 -8.52 -1.56
C GLY A 41 19.87 -7.65 -0.92
N LEU A 42 20.13 -7.26 0.32
CA LEU A 42 19.29 -6.32 1.04
C LEU A 42 19.77 -4.90 0.75
N PRO A 43 18.86 -3.95 0.46
CA PRO A 43 19.25 -2.55 0.35
C PRO A 43 19.79 -2.04 1.69
N SER A 44 20.75 -1.13 1.64
CA SER A 44 21.32 -0.51 2.84
C SER A 44 20.34 0.41 3.56
N ASP A 45 19.35 0.90 2.84
CA ASP A 45 18.39 1.87 3.35
C ASP A 45 16.99 1.59 2.74
N PRO A 46 16.28 0.56 3.22
CA PRO A 46 14.97 0.22 2.71
C PRO A 46 13.91 1.16 3.27
N ASN A 47 13.05 1.70 2.40
CA ASN A 47 11.89 2.49 2.80
C ASN A 47 10.80 1.63 3.46
N LYS A 48 10.62 0.41 2.97
CA LYS A 48 9.71 -0.60 3.52
C LYS A 48 10.12 -2.00 3.10
N VAL A 49 9.65 -2.99 3.84
CA VAL A 49 9.79 -4.42 3.54
C VAL A 49 8.40 -5.01 3.35
N THR A 50 8.16 -5.68 2.24
CA THR A 50 6.98 -6.52 2.08
C THR A 50 7.31 -7.96 2.46
N PHE A 51 6.38 -8.65 3.10
CA PHE A 51 6.56 -10.05 3.49
C PHE A 51 5.32 -10.89 3.16
N THR A 52 5.54 -12.19 3.11
CA THR A 52 4.45 -13.17 3.06
C THR A 52 4.74 -14.27 4.07
N LEU A 53 3.81 -14.48 4.98
CA LEU A 53 3.82 -15.60 5.91
C LEU A 53 3.04 -16.75 5.28
N ALA A 54 3.67 -17.91 5.14
CA ALA A 54 2.97 -19.12 4.73
C ALA A 54 1.92 -19.53 5.79
N ALA A 55 0.85 -20.19 5.38
CA ALA A 55 -0.17 -20.71 6.30
C ALA A 55 0.38 -21.60 7.41
N THR A 56 1.52 -22.25 7.15
CA THR A 56 2.24 -23.11 8.09
C THR A 56 3.37 -22.40 8.84
N SER A 57 3.49 -21.08 8.70
CA SER A 57 4.53 -20.31 9.39
C SER A 57 4.34 -20.40 10.91
N PRO A 58 5.41 -20.72 11.67
CA PRO A 58 5.35 -20.66 13.12
C PRO A 58 5.38 -19.20 13.64
N VAL A 59 5.70 -18.22 12.78
CA VAL A 59 5.73 -16.80 13.11
C VAL A 59 4.39 -16.18 12.76
N THR A 60 3.81 -15.42 13.68
CA THR A 60 2.57 -14.67 13.50
C THR A 60 2.85 -13.16 13.31
N LEU A 61 1.83 -12.41 12.91
CA LEU A 61 1.92 -10.95 12.85
C LEU A 61 2.13 -10.35 14.25
N ASP A 62 1.55 -10.96 15.28
CA ASP A 62 1.68 -10.46 16.65
C ASP A 62 3.09 -10.70 17.19
N ASP A 63 3.73 -11.84 16.87
CA ASP A 63 5.14 -12.07 17.19
C ASP A 63 6.05 -11.02 16.53
N MET A 64 5.72 -10.62 15.28
CA MET A 64 6.47 -9.58 14.56
C MET A 64 6.28 -8.21 15.21
N ARG A 65 5.04 -7.88 15.60
CA ARG A 65 4.71 -6.62 16.31
C ARG A 65 5.39 -6.55 17.66
N GLU A 66 5.37 -7.63 18.43
CA GLU A 66 6.05 -7.70 19.73
C GLU A 66 7.56 -7.50 19.58
N ARG A 67 8.16 -8.13 18.56
CA ARG A 67 9.61 -8.08 18.36
C ARG A 67 10.13 -6.76 17.82
N TRP A 68 9.40 -6.12 16.93
CA TRP A 68 9.88 -4.94 16.17
C TRP A 68 9.03 -3.68 16.35
N GLY A 69 7.93 -3.76 17.08
CA GLY A 69 6.96 -2.67 17.24
C GLY A 69 7.48 -1.40 17.92
N ASP A 70 8.66 -1.44 18.53
CA ASP A 70 9.29 -0.23 19.07
C ASP A 70 9.77 0.72 17.95
N TYR A 71 10.24 0.15 16.83
CA TYR A 71 10.85 0.90 15.72
C TYR A 71 10.04 0.86 14.43
N PHE A 72 9.24 -0.20 14.26
CA PHE A 72 8.53 -0.47 13.02
C PHE A 72 7.04 -0.69 13.27
N GLU A 73 6.26 -0.37 12.28
CA GLU A 73 4.86 -0.74 12.19
C GLU A 73 4.72 -1.95 11.27
N VAL A 74 4.04 -3.00 11.76
CA VAL A 74 3.73 -4.22 11.00
C VAL A 74 2.27 -4.12 10.54
N VAL A 75 2.11 -3.78 9.27
CA VAL A 75 0.81 -3.60 8.63
C VAL A 75 0.36 -4.91 8.02
N ASP A 76 -0.85 -5.36 8.39
CA ASP A 76 -1.50 -6.51 7.74
C ASP A 76 -1.94 -6.09 6.33
N GLY A 77 -1.49 -6.84 5.34
CA GLY A 77 -1.85 -6.56 3.96
C GLY A 77 -3.29 -6.99 3.67
N SER A 78 -3.98 -6.21 2.86
CA SER A 78 -5.34 -6.52 2.40
C SER A 78 -5.42 -7.65 1.37
N TYR A 79 -4.28 -8.22 0.98
CA TYR A 79 -4.22 -9.32 0.01
C TYR A 79 -4.36 -10.67 0.69
N ASP A 80 -5.46 -11.35 0.43
CA ASP A 80 -5.68 -12.75 0.79
C ASP A 80 -5.45 -13.63 -0.44
N PRO A 81 -4.36 -14.42 -0.50
CA PRO A 81 -4.11 -15.32 -1.62
C PRO A 81 -5.04 -16.54 -1.67
N GLY A 82 -5.97 -16.68 -0.71
CA GLY A 82 -6.94 -17.80 -0.65
C GLY A 82 -6.34 -19.14 -0.25
N ASN A 83 -5.06 -19.18 0.15
CA ASN A 83 -4.34 -20.38 0.58
C ASN A 83 -3.95 -20.36 2.07
N GLY A 84 -4.51 -19.43 2.85
CA GLY A 84 -4.20 -19.23 4.26
C GLY A 84 -2.89 -18.51 4.54
N SER A 85 -2.13 -18.11 3.52
CA SER A 85 -0.96 -17.23 3.70
C SER A 85 -1.42 -15.81 4.04
N ARG A 86 -0.59 -15.06 4.75
CA ARG A 86 -0.81 -13.63 5.03
C ARG A 86 0.33 -12.80 4.48
N GLY A 87 -0.01 -11.77 3.72
CA GLY A 87 0.94 -10.77 3.28
C GLY A 87 0.88 -9.53 4.15
N GLY A 88 1.96 -8.74 4.13
CA GLY A 88 1.98 -7.48 4.86
C GLY A 88 3.20 -6.64 4.54
N GLU A 89 3.31 -5.53 5.25
CA GLU A 89 4.40 -4.58 5.13
C GLU A 89 4.98 -4.26 6.50
N ILE A 90 6.29 -4.07 6.55
CA ILE A 90 6.99 -3.49 7.69
C ILE A 90 7.48 -2.11 7.25
N VAL A 91 7.03 -1.08 7.94
CA VAL A 91 7.39 0.31 7.67
C VAL A 91 8.02 0.93 8.91
N LEU A 92 8.86 1.95 8.72
CA LEU A 92 9.41 2.70 9.84
C LEU A 92 8.26 3.41 10.57
N LYS A 93 8.24 3.30 11.91
CA LYS A 93 7.20 3.90 12.74
C LYS A 93 7.09 5.41 12.51
N GLY A 94 5.87 5.89 12.30
CA GLY A 94 5.60 7.29 11.95
C GLY A 94 5.85 7.66 10.49
N ASN A 95 6.30 6.72 9.66
CA ASN A 95 6.43 6.93 8.22
C ASN A 95 5.13 6.51 7.51
N THR A 96 4.12 7.34 7.62
CA THR A 96 2.79 7.12 7.05
C THR A 96 2.56 7.98 5.79
N LYS A 97 1.51 7.69 5.02
CA LYS A 97 1.10 8.56 3.91
C LYS A 97 0.81 9.98 4.38
N ALA A 98 0.23 10.14 5.57
CA ALA A 98 -0.04 11.44 6.16
C ALA A 98 1.25 12.20 6.49
N SER A 99 2.22 11.55 7.14
CA SER A 99 3.51 12.19 7.46
C SER A 99 4.26 12.61 6.20
N GLY A 100 4.24 11.78 5.15
CA GLY A 100 4.82 12.09 3.84
C GLY A 100 4.13 13.29 3.17
N MET A 101 2.81 13.32 3.18
CA MET A 101 2.02 14.43 2.66
C MET A 101 2.33 15.75 3.39
N LEU A 102 2.35 15.72 4.73
CA LEU A 102 2.68 16.91 5.55
C LEU A 102 4.10 17.41 5.28
N ALA A 103 5.06 16.49 5.14
CA ALA A 103 6.44 16.86 4.79
C ALA A 103 6.53 17.49 3.41
N ALA A 104 5.81 16.96 2.42
CA ALA A 104 5.75 17.51 1.07
C ALA A 104 5.09 18.88 1.04
N ALA A 105 3.96 19.05 1.71
CA ALA A 105 3.28 20.33 1.82
C ALA A 105 4.18 21.42 2.45
N LYS A 106 4.86 21.06 3.55
CA LYS A 106 5.85 21.93 4.18
C LYS A 106 7.00 22.30 3.26
N TYR A 107 7.55 21.33 2.54
CA TYR A 107 8.65 21.55 1.59
C TYR A 107 8.24 22.48 0.45
N LEU A 108 7.01 22.35 -0.05
CA LEU A 108 6.46 23.17 -1.12
C LEU A 108 5.93 24.54 -0.64
N GLY A 109 5.87 24.77 0.67
CA GLY A 109 5.28 25.99 1.23
C GLY A 109 3.77 26.09 1.04
N VAL A 110 3.07 24.96 0.90
CA VAL A 110 1.62 24.87 0.69
C VAL A 110 0.93 24.64 2.03
N GLY A 111 -0.14 25.37 2.32
CA GLY A 111 -0.99 25.13 3.48
C GLY A 111 -1.75 23.80 3.36
N ILE A 112 -1.99 23.14 4.49
CA ILE A 112 -2.67 21.84 4.48
C ILE A 112 -4.11 21.96 3.96
N ASP A 113 -4.75 23.09 4.15
CA ASP A 113 -6.05 23.46 3.61
C ASP A 113 -6.12 23.48 2.08
N GLN A 114 -4.97 23.54 1.42
CA GLN A 114 -4.83 23.49 -0.03
C GLN A 114 -4.46 22.08 -0.56
N VAL A 115 -4.32 21.11 0.35
CA VAL A 115 -3.93 19.74 -0.02
C VAL A 115 -5.15 18.86 -0.16
N VAL A 116 -5.21 18.11 -1.26
CA VAL A 116 -6.23 17.10 -1.53
C VAL A 116 -5.60 15.72 -1.41
N ALA A 117 -6.23 14.82 -0.67
CA ALA A 117 -5.89 13.41 -0.64
C ALA A 117 -7.02 12.57 -1.23
N ILE A 118 -6.67 11.58 -2.05
CA ILE A 118 -7.63 10.63 -2.62
C ILE A 118 -7.18 9.21 -2.23
N GLY A 119 -8.09 8.41 -1.69
CA GLY A 119 -7.78 7.06 -1.20
C GLY A 119 -8.98 6.14 -1.20
N ASP A 120 -8.78 4.85 -0.89
CA ASP A 120 -9.83 3.83 -0.93
C ASP A 120 -9.74 2.77 0.17
N SER A 121 -8.62 2.70 0.91
CA SER A 121 -8.36 1.58 1.80
C SER A 121 -7.81 2.00 3.18
N SER A 122 -7.56 1.01 4.04
CA SER A 122 -7.17 1.25 5.43
C SER A 122 -5.85 2.01 5.60
N ASN A 123 -4.94 1.91 4.64
CA ASN A 123 -3.66 2.63 4.65
C ASN A 123 -3.80 4.11 4.23
N ASP A 124 -5.01 4.54 3.86
CA ASP A 124 -5.31 5.93 3.46
C ASP A 124 -6.03 6.72 4.56
N LEU A 125 -6.46 6.08 5.66
CA LEU A 125 -7.29 6.73 6.68
C LEU A 125 -6.63 8.02 7.19
N GLU A 126 -5.40 7.93 7.66
CA GLU A 126 -4.68 9.08 8.23
C GLU A 126 -4.48 10.21 7.22
N VAL A 127 -4.18 9.90 5.94
CA VAL A 127 -3.96 10.94 4.93
C VAL A 127 -5.27 11.58 4.49
N LEU A 128 -6.38 10.82 4.47
CA LEU A 128 -7.72 11.36 4.20
C LEU A 128 -8.18 12.31 5.30
N GLU A 129 -7.91 11.97 6.57
CA GLU A 129 -8.25 12.81 7.73
C GLU A 129 -7.36 14.06 7.83
N ALA A 130 -6.07 13.92 7.49
CA ALA A 130 -5.09 14.99 7.66
C ALA A 130 -5.10 16.04 6.52
N ALA A 131 -5.60 15.70 5.34
CA ALA A 131 -5.68 16.62 4.21
C ALA A 131 -6.74 17.70 4.41
N GLY A 132 -6.56 18.86 3.78
CA GLY A 132 -7.59 19.90 3.73
C GLY A 132 -8.87 19.43 3.04
N LEU A 133 -8.74 18.51 2.07
CA LEU A 133 -9.84 17.80 1.44
C LEU A 133 -9.48 16.33 1.23
N GLY A 134 -10.01 15.44 2.06
CA GLY A 134 -9.94 13.99 1.88
C GLY A 134 -11.09 13.48 1.03
N ILE A 135 -10.79 12.76 -0.04
CA ILE A 135 -11.78 12.18 -0.96
C ILE A 135 -11.63 10.66 -0.96
N CYS A 136 -12.69 9.94 -0.64
CA CYS A 136 -12.71 8.49 -0.77
C CYS A 136 -13.30 8.07 -2.11
N MET A 137 -12.70 7.07 -2.75
CA MET A 137 -13.25 6.43 -3.95
C MET A 137 -14.55 5.68 -3.62
N GLY A 138 -15.48 5.62 -4.57
CA GLY A 138 -16.78 4.96 -4.39
C GLY A 138 -16.68 3.47 -4.05
N ASN A 139 -15.67 2.79 -4.57
CA ASN A 139 -15.30 1.40 -4.23
C ASN A 139 -14.49 1.26 -2.94
N GLY A 140 -14.21 2.37 -2.24
CA GLY A 140 -13.42 2.35 -1.00
C GLY A 140 -14.12 1.64 0.16
N THR A 141 -13.31 1.25 1.16
CA THR A 141 -13.80 0.60 2.38
C THR A 141 -14.73 1.52 3.19
N ALA A 142 -15.55 0.94 4.05
CA ALA A 142 -16.43 1.72 4.93
C ALA A 142 -15.63 2.66 5.85
N ALA A 143 -14.46 2.22 6.33
CA ALA A 143 -13.57 3.03 7.16
C ALA A 143 -13.00 4.22 6.38
N ALA A 144 -12.52 4.00 5.13
CA ALA A 144 -12.01 5.08 4.30
C ALA A 144 -13.11 6.12 3.94
N LYS A 145 -14.34 5.64 3.67
CA LYS A 145 -15.49 6.52 3.44
C LYS A 145 -15.84 7.36 4.66
N ALA A 146 -15.69 6.79 5.88
CA ALA A 146 -15.96 7.52 7.12
C ALA A 146 -14.87 8.57 7.45
N ALA A 147 -13.63 8.32 7.02
CA ALA A 147 -12.50 9.24 7.22
C ALA A 147 -12.45 10.41 6.22
N ALA A 148 -13.16 10.29 5.09
CA ALA A 148 -13.13 11.28 4.02
C ALA A 148 -14.17 12.40 4.20
N ASN A 149 -13.87 13.58 3.65
CA ASN A 149 -14.82 14.70 3.57
C ASN A 149 -15.85 14.49 2.46
N TRP A 150 -15.48 13.78 1.40
CA TRP A 150 -16.34 13.52 0.26
C TRP A 150 -16.08 12.13 -0.34
N ILE A 151 -17.13 11.53 -0.93
CA ILE A 151 -17.07 10.21 -1.55
C ILE A 151 -17.32 10.38 -3.05
N SER A 152 -16.35 9.95 -3.86
CA SER A 152 -16.44 9.95 -5.31
C SER A 152 -17.23 8.73 -5.82
N THR A 153 -17.36 8.62 -7.13
CA THR A 153 -17.92 7.43 -7.78
C THR A 153 -16.93 6.27 -7.77
N ASP A 154 -17.36 5.09 -8.18
CA ASP A 154 -16.51 3.90 -8.30
C ASP A 154 -15.38 4.13 -9.29
N ILE A 155 -14.28 3.39 -9.14
CA ILE A 155 -13.13 3.45 -10.07
C ILE A 155 -13.53 3.15 -11.51
N HIS A 156 -14.55 2.31 -11.71
CA HIS A 156 -15.07 1.96 -13.02
C HIS A 156 -16.07 2.99 -13.59
N ASP A 157 -16.46 3.97 -12.77
CA ASP A 157 -17.37 5.08 -13.12
C ASP A 157 -16.66 6.43 -13.07
N ASP A 158 -15.43 6.49 -13.62
CA ASP A 158 -14.59 7.68 -13.65
C ASP A 158 -14.29 8.30 -12.28
N GLY A 159 -14.29 7.50 -11.21
CA GLY A 159 -14.19 7.98 -9.83
C GLY A 159 -12.99 8.88 -9.55
N LEU A 160 -11.81 8.58 -10.09
CA LEU A 160 -10.65 9.44 -9.92
C LEU A 160 -10.82 10.78 -10.65
N ALA A 161 -11.33 10.77 -11.89
CA ALA A 161 -11.59 12.00 -12.64
C ALA A 161 -12.64 12.86 -11.93
N ASN A 162 -13.69 12.25 -11.41
CA ASN A 162 -14.72 12.95 -10.64
C ASN A 162 -14.18 13.53 -9.33
N ALA A 163 -13.28 12.82 -8.65
CA ALA A 163 -12.58 13.34 -7.47
C ALA A 163 -11.74 14.59 -7.81
N LEU A 164 -10.99 14.54 -8.90
CA LEU A 164 -10.16 15.67 -9.35
C LEU A 164 -11.01 16.87 -9.80
N ARG A 165 -12.15 16.63 -10.46
CA ARG A 165 -13.11 17.70 -10.82
C ARG A 165 -13.72 18.34 -9.58
N TYR A 166 -14.16 17.53 -8.61
CA TYR A 166 -14.70 18.03 -7.35
C TYR A 166 -13.68 18.89 -6.59
N ALA A 167 -12.41 18.48 -6.61
CA ALA A 167 -11.31 19.23 -6.03
C ALA A 167 -10.91 20.50 -6.83
N GLY A 168 -11.48 20.71 -8.03
CA GLY A 168 -11.11 21.82 -8.90
C GLY A 168 -9.73 21.69 -9.57
N ALA A 169 -9.14 20.47 -9.55
CA ALA A 169 -7.83 20.22 -10.12
C ALA A 169 -7.86 20.01 -11.65
N ILE A 170 -9.01 19.61 -12.18
CA ILE A 170 -9.27 19.49 -13.63
C ILE A 170 -10.65 20.04 -13.98
N ALA A 171 -10.86 20.34 -15.26
CA ALA A 171 -12.13 20.79 -15.83
C ALA A 171 -13.13 19.62 -16.02
#